data_f9f39b21fc748e48a65eec099a58f4ae
#
_entry.id   f9f39b21fc748e48a65eec099a58f4ae
#
_cell.length_a   1.000
_cell.length_b   1.000
_cell.length_c   1.000
_cell.angle_alpha   90.00
_cell.angle_beta   90.00
_cell.angle_gamma   90.00
#
_symmetry.space_group_name_H-M   'P 1'
#
loop_
_entity.id
_entity.type
_entity.pdbx_description
1 polymer ?
#
loop_
_entity_poly.entity_id
_entity_poly.type
_entity_poly.pdbx_seq_one_letter_code
_entity_poly.pdbx_strand_id
1 'polypeptide(L)'
;MQFAPSVYEHAARVIAESPWDVSRDVRLLAKGHTEAHRLYQHRPIVVGIDIYNLEAEAYGAVIRRASGNGIPAIHEHPLSTAQELIDLEPFDPKSAGRIPMAIEAAERVVAACPGADVRVPLSGPFSLATNLVGFENLLYEVQTAPDLVARALMSLVAGQVKFCQEIVRHGLGIAFFESAAAPPLLSPASFRDLELPALRAIMAQTSGLVSHPVPCIMGGDTLPILDSLLATGTGYVCCPAETDQRGFMEKMKSHREVKVRINMDPGPITANDFDAIREEVDRVTALAPDSPDICIGTGCLPFEADPQMVLKTREYVLSKNPPYLA
;
A
#
# COMPACT_ATOMS: atom_id res chain seq x y z
N MET A 1 -2.28 16.70 -14.26
CA MET A 1 -3.00 15.94 -13.22
C MET A 1 -2.97 14.47 -13.56
N GLN A 2 -2.79 13.59 -12.60
CA GLN A 2 -2.75 12.13 -12.79
C GLN A 2 -3.86 11.48 -11.97
N PHE A 3 -4.35 10.33 -12.42
CA PHE A 3 -5.30 9.51 -11.66
C PHE A 3 -4.66 8.16 -11.34
N ALA A 4 -4.53 7.83 -10.07
CA ALA A 4 -3.92 6.60 -9.59
C ALA A 4 -4.84 5.88 -8.59
N PRO A 5 -5.84 5.14 -9.07
CA PRO A 5 -6.69 4.33 -8.22
C PRO A 5 -5.88 3.22 -7.53
N SER A 6 -6.25 2.90 -6.29
CA SER A 6 -5.67 1.76 -5.56
C SER A 6 -6.36 0.46 -6.01
N VAL A 7 -5.76 -0.22 -6.97
CA VAL A 7 -6.31 -1.41 -7.63
C VAL A 7 -5.67 -2.66 -7.03
N TYR A 8 -6.24 -3.19 -5.96
CA TYR A 8 -5.82 -4.45 -5.32
C TYR A 8 -6.88 -5.53 -5.62
N GLU A 9 -7.82 -5.78 -4.70
CA GLU A 9 -8.92 -6.72 -4.93
C GLU A 9 -9.80 -6.35 -6.14
N HIS A 10 -9.86 -5.07 -6.47
CA HIS A 10 -10.56 -4.60 -7.66
C HIS A 10 -9.99 -5.17 -8.98
N ALA A 11 -8.70 -5.56 -9.01
CA ALA A 11 -8.13 -6.25 -10.16
C ALA A 11 -8.85 -7.57 -10.47
N ALA A 12 -9.33 -8.28 -9.44
CA ALA A 12 -10.12 -9.49 -9.60
C ALA A 12 -11.50 -9.18 -10.22
N ARG A 13 -12.13 -8.07 -9.82
CA ARG A 13 -13.39 -7.58 -10.41
C ARG A 13 -13.26 -7.31 -11.90
N VAL A 14 -12.17 -6.68 -12.31
CA VAL A 14 -11.91 -6.33 -13.72
C VAL A 14 -11.92 -7.56 -14.64
N ILE A 15 -11.47 -8.71 -14.15
CA ILE A 15 -11.44 -9.96 -14.91
C ILE A 15 -12.57 -10.93 -14.56
N ALA A 16 -13.54 -10.49 -13.73
CA ALA A 16 -14.70 -11.28 -13.27
C ALA A 16 -14.32 -12.58 -12.53
N GLU A 17 -13.23 -12.56 -11.77
CA GLU A 17 -12.77 -13.68 -10.94
C GLU A 17 -12.85 -13.32 -9.45
N SER A 18 -12.82 -14.31 -8.54
CA SER A 18 -12.83 -14.03 -7.10
C SER A 18 -11.46 -13.53 -6.62
N PRO A 19 -11.40 -12.63 -5.61
CA PRO A 19 -10.13 -12.21 -5.01
C PRO A 19 -9.30 -13.39 -4.49
N TRP A 20 -9.95 -14.44 -3.96
CA TRP A 20 -9.28 -15.65 -3.53
C TRP A 20 -8.54 -16.35 -4.66
N ASP A 21 -9.22 -16.63 -5.77
CA ASP A 21 -8.65 -17.37 -6.89
C ASP A 21 -7.54 -16.57 -7.56
N VAL A 22 -7.72 -15.25 -7.71
CA VAL A 22 -6.71 -14.33 -8.24
C VAL A 22 -5.48 -14.26 -7.33
N SER A 23 -5.65 -14.27 -6.02
CA SER A 23 -4.53 -14.25 -5.08
C SER A 23 -3.70 -15.52 -5.04
N ARG A 24 -4.16 -16.63 -5.68
CA ARG A 24 -3.57 -17.97 -5.63
C ARG A 24 -3.13 -18.51 -7.00
N ASP A 25 -3.39 -17.81 -8.09
CA ASP A 25 -2.97 -18.19 -9.44
C ASP A 25 -2.16 -17.06 -10.09
N VAL A 26 -0.92 -17.36 -10.44
CA VAL A 26 0.03 -16.39 -11.04
C VAL A 26 -0.50 -15.78 -12.33
N ARG A 27 -1.25 -16.55 -13.15
CA ARG A 27 -1.79 -16.09 -14.43
C ARG A 27 -2.97 -15.14 -14.21
N LEU A 28 -3.84 -15.48 -13.24
CA LEU A 28 -4.98 -14.63 -12.90
C LEU A 28 -4.51 -13.33 -12.26
N LEU A 29 -3.53 -13.39 -11.35
CA LEU A 29 -2.96 -12.20 -10.72
C LEU A 29 -2.33 -11.26 -11.75
N ALA A 30 -1.50 -11.79 -12.64
CA ALA A 30 -0.91 -11.00 -13.72
C ALA A 30 -1.97 -10.44 -14.67
N LYS A 31 -2.97 -11.25 -15.07
CA LYS A 31 -4.07 -10.83 -15.97
C LYS A 31 -4.88 -9.70 -15.33
N GLY A 32 -5.28 -9.84 -14.05
CA GLY A 32 -6.09 -8.83 -13.36
C GLY A 32 -5.43 -7.45 -13.36
N HIS A 33 -4.16 -7.38 -12.95
CA HIS A 33 -3.42 -6.12 -12.93
C HIS A 33 -3.10 -5.57 -14.33
N THR A 34 -2.84 -6.44 -15.30
CA THR A 34 -2.63 -6.03 -16.70
C THR A 34 -3.90 -5.41 -17.31
N GLU A 35 -5.05 -6.06 -17.15
CA GLU A 35 -6.32 -5.55 -17.67
C GLU A 35 -6.76 -4.27 -16.94
N ALA A 36 -6.57 -4.19 -15.61
CA ALA A 36 -6.83 -2.97 -14.87
C ALA A 36 -5.93 -1.81 -15.34
N HIS A 37 -4.64 -2.08 -15.62
CA HIS A 37 -3.76 -1.06 -16.19
C HIS A 37 -4.18 -0.64 -17.60
N ARG A 38 -4.61 -1.56 -18.44
CA ARG A 38 -5.13 -1.23 -19.79
C ARG A 38 -6.34 -0.30 -19.74
N LEU A 39 -7.24 -0.53 -18.76
CA LEU A 39 -8.43 0.31 -18.58
C LEU A 39 -8.07 1.68 -17.99
N TYR A 40 -7.34 1.69 -16.89
CA TYR A 40 -7.17 2.91 -16.08
C TYR A 40 -5.90 3.69 -16.37
N GLN A 41 -4.91 3.09 -17.03
CA GLN A 41 -3.60 3.69 -17.31
C GLN A 41 -2.90 4.23 -16.06
N HIS A 42 -3.20 3.62 -14.90
CA HIS A 42 -2.68 4.05 -13.60
C HIS A 42 -1.20 3.68 -13.43
N ARG A 43 -0.51 4.46 -12.63
CA ARG A 43 0.90 4.25 -12.24
C ARG A 43 1.09 4.63 -10.77
N PRO A 44 1.85 3.84 -9.99
CA PRO A 44 2.43 2.52 -10.31
C PRO A 44 1.38 1.42 -10.42
N ILE A 45 1.78 0.26 -10.97
CA ILE A 45 1.03 -0.99 -10.87
C ILE A 45 1.60 -1.76 -9.67
N VAL A 46 0.87 -1.84 -8.57
CA VAL A 46 1.25 -2.65 -7.42
C VAL A 46 0.56 -4.01 -7.54
N VAL A 47 1.35 -5.08 -7.72
CA VAL A 47 0.83 -6.40 -8.03
C VAL A 47 0.51 -7.18 -6.76
N GLY A 48 -0.76 -7.24 -6.39
CA GLY A 48 -1.24 -7.96 -5.21
C GLY A 48 -2.73 -7.76 -4.99
N ILE A 49 -3.38 -8.74 -4.35
CA ILE A 49 -4.77 -8.69 -3.90
C ILE A 49 -4.79 -8.38 -2.40
N ASP A 50 -4.27 -9.27 -1.61
CA ASP A 50 -4.18 -9.23 -0.15
C ASP A 50 -2.75 -8.84 0.28
N ILE A 51 -2.38 -7.61 -0.04
CA ILE A 51 -1.01 -7.10 -0.02
C ILE A 51 -0.28 -7.22 1.33
N TYR A 52 -1.02 -7.19 2.44
CA TYR A 52 -0.46 -7.35 3.78
C TYR A 52 -0.22 -8.80 4.19
N ASN A 53 -0.76 -9.78 3.45
CA ASN A 53 -0.72 -11.19 3.85
C ASN A 53 0.50 -11.94 3.30
N LEU A 54 1.19 -11.40 2.28
CA LEU A 54 2.27 -12.11 1.59
C LEU A 54 3.41 -12.52 2.53
N GLU A 55 3.92 -11.58 3.31
CA GLU A 55 5.01 -11.82 4.25
C GLU A 55 4.53 -12.66 5.45
N ALA A 56 3.32 -12.39 5.95
CA ALA A 56 2.76 -13.16 7.05
C ALA A 56 2.60 -14.65 6.69
N GLU A 57 2.13 -14.95 5.47
CA GLU A 57 2.03 -16.32 4.96
C GLU A 57 3.42 -16.97 4.78
N ALA A 58 4.42 -16.19 4.35
CA ALA A 58 5.80 -16.66 4.24
C ALA A 58 6.39 -17.05 5.61
N TYR A 59 5.92 -16.44 6.68
CA TYR A 59 6.25 -16.80 8.07
C TYR A 59 5.29 -17.84 8.69
N GLY A 60 4.34 -18.37 7.93
CA GLY A 60 3.47 -19.47 8.36
C GLY A 60 2.07 -19.08 8.82
N ALA A 61 1.64 -17.83 8.63
CA ALA A 61 0.26 -17.45 8.88
C ALA A 61 -0.71 -18.24 7.98
N VAL A 62 -1.84 -18.66 8.54
CA VAL A 62 -2.87 -19.37 7.79
C VAL A 62 -3.85 -18.37 7.20
N ILE A 63 -3.86 -18.27 5.87
CA ILE A 63 -4.78 -17.41 5.13
C ILE A 63 -5.99 -18.22 4.70
N ARG A 64 -7.19 -17.67 4.89
CA ARG A 64 -8.46 -18.28 4.44
C ARG A 64 -9.23 -17.39 3.51
N ARG A 65 -10.06 -18.03 2.70
CA ARG A 65 -11.03 -17.37 1.83
C ARG A 65 -12.05 -16.62 2.71
N ALA A 66 -12.24 -15.35 2.44
CA ALA A 66 -13.32 -14.58 3.06
C ALA A 66 -14.69 -14.97 2.47
N SER A 67 -15.78 -14.60 3.16
CA SER A 67 -17.13 -14.78 2.63
C SER A 67 -17.34 -13.92 1.37
N GLY A 68 -18.07 -14.44 0.39
CA GLY A 68 -18.34 -13.74 -0.87
C GLY A 68 -17.07 -13.42 -1.65
N ASN A 69 -16.91 -12.16 -2.04
CA ASN A 69 -15.75 -11.63 -2.75
C ASN A 69 -14.84 -10.77 -1.87
N GLY A 70 -14.84 -11.02 -0.57
CA GLY A 70 -13.93 -10.33 0.35
C GLY A 70 -12.46 -10.69 0.13
N ILE A 71 -11.59 -9.81 0.63
CA ILE A 71 -10.14 -10.02 0.59
C ILE A 71 -9.77 -11.23 1.45
N PRO A 72 -8.89 -12.14 0.98
CA PRO A 72 -8.36 -13.21 1.81
C PRO A 72 -7.82 -12.68 3.14
N ALA A 73 -8.14 -13.33 4.24
CA ALA A 73 -7.81 -12.85 5.58
C ALA A 73 -6.96 -13.85 6.36
N ILE A 74 -6.13 -13.34 7.26
CA ILE A 74 -5.40 -14.17 8.23
C ILE A 74 -6.43 -14.81 9.17
N HIS A 75 -6.36 -16.11 9.30
CA HIS A 75 -7.20 -16.91 10.18
C HIS A 75 -6.46 -17.37 11.43
N GLU A 76 -5.16 -17.69 11.27
CA GLU A 76 -4.29 -18.09 12.36
C GLU A 76 -2.97 -17.31 12.23
N HIS A 77 -2.60 -16.65 13.31
CA HIS A 77 -1.33 -15.97 13.45
C HIS A 77 -0.26 -17.00 13.87
N PRO A 78 0.95 -16.96 13.30
CA PRO A 78 1.97 -17.94 13.65
C PRO A 78 2.60 -17.72 15.04
N LEU A 79 2.46 -16.54 15.60
CA LEU A 79 3.04 -16.09 16.86
C LEU A 79 1.98 -15.51 17.78
N SER A 80 2.34 -15.28 19.04
CA SER A 80 1.43 -14.73 20.07
C SER A 80 2.02 -13.54 20.82
N THR A 81 3.33 -13.27 20.70
CA THR A 81 4.04 -12.24 21.47
C THR A 81 5.11 -11.53 20.66
N ALA A 82 5.46 -10.30 21.05
CA ALA A 82 6.57 -9.57 20.46
C ALA A 82 7.95 -10.25 20.72
N GLN A 83 8.08 -11.01 21.80
CA GLN A 83 9.33 -11.76 22.03
C GLN A 83 9.58 -12.80 20.94
N GLU A 84 8.55 -13.50 20.49
CA GLU A 84 8.66 -14.50 19.44
C GLU A 84 9.05 -13.87 18.09
N LEU A 85 8.71 -12.58 17.83
CA LEU A 85 9.19 -11.84 16.67
C LEU A 85 10.71 -11.64 16.67
N ILE A 86 11.31 -11.43 17.85
CA ILE A 86 12.77 -11.24 18.00
C ILE A 86 13.51 -12.54 17.65
N ASP A 87 12.91 -13.66 17.99
CA ASP A 87 13.49 -15.00 17.79
C ASP A 87 13.17 -15.56 16.40
N LEU A 88 12.40 -14.83 15.57
CA LEU A 88 11.94 -15.26 14.26
C LEU A 88 13.06 -15.20 13.22
N GLU A 89 13.39 -16.36 12.63
CA GLU A 89 14.35 -16.41 11.52
C GLU A 89 13.73 -15.84 10.23
N PRO A 90 14.46 -15.00 9.48
CA PRO A 90 14.01 -14.48 8.20
C PRO A 90 13.66 -15.56 7.20
N PHE A 91 12.49 -15.49 6.57
CA PHE A 91 12.11 -16.43 5.52
C PHE A 91 13.02 -16.34 4.28
N ASP A 92 13.05 -17.42 3.49
CA ASP A 92 13.70 -17.40 2.17
C ASP A 92 12.70 -16.92 1.10
N PRO A 93 12.87 -15.71 0.52
CA PRO A 93 11.93 -15.16 -0.45
C PRO A 93 11.84 -15.96 -1.76
N LYS A 94 12.76 -16.89 -1.99
CA LYS A 94 12.75 -17.75 -3.19
C LYS A 94 11.81 -18.94 -3.09
N SER A 95 11.36 -19.28 -1.87
CA SER A 95 10.59 -20.50 -1.64
C SER A 95 9.42 -20.32 -0.66
N ALA A 96 9.40 -19.25 0.12
CA ALA A 96 8.42 -19.09 1.19
C ALA A 96 7.05 -18.60 0.69
N GLY A 97 5.99 -19.27 1.12
CA GLY A 97 4.61 -18.88 0.86
C GLY A 97 4.31 -18.57 -0.61
N ARG A 98 3.61 -17.47 -0.85
CA ARG A 98 3.30 -16.96 -2.19
C ARG A 98 4.29 -15.93 -2.73
N ILE A 99 5.40 -15.69 -2.06
CA ILE A 99 6.41 -14.70 -2.48
C ILE A 99 6.89 -14.96 -3.92
N PRO A 100 7.33 -16.20 -4.28
CA PRO A 100 7.78 -16.48 -5.66
C PRO A 100 6.69 -16.25 -6.69
N MET A 101 5.44 -16.61 -6.37
CA MET A 101 4.28 -16.39 -7.25
C MET A 101 4.01 -14.90 -7.47
N ALA A 102 4.10 -14.08 -6.43
CA ALA A 102 3.88 -12.63 -6.51
C ALA A 102 4.95 -11.95 -7.38
N ILE A 103 6.22 -12.35 -7.23
CA ILE A 103 7.33 -11.86 -8.06
C ILE A 103 7.11 -12.27 -9.52
N GLU A 104 6.80 -13.54 -9.79
CA GLU A 104 6.53 -14.03 -11.15
C GLU A 104 5.33 -13.32 -11.79
N ALA A 105 4.25 -13.07 -11.03
CA ALA A 105 3.13 -12.31 -11.53
C ALA A 105 3.51 -10.88 -11.93
N ALA A 106 4.35 -10.22 -11.12
CA ALA A 106 4.86 -8.88 -11.42
C ALA A 106 5.75 -8.87 -12.67
N GLU A 107 6.62 -9.85 -12.86
CA GLU A 107 7.41 -10.01 -14.11
C GLU A 107 6.51 -10.18 -15.34
N ARG A 108 5.44 -10.95 -15.24
CA ARG A 108 4.46 -11.12 -16.31
C ARG A 108 3.72 -9.80 -16.63
N VAL A 109 3.43 -8.98 -15.61
CA VAL A 109 2.86 -7.64 -15.80
C VAL A 109 3.85 -6.72 -16.50
N VAL A 110 5.14 -6.74 -16.14
CA VAL A 110 6.21 -6.00 -16.85
C VAL A 110 6.25 -6.37 -18.32
N ALA A 111 6.21 -7.67 -18.63
CA ALA A 111 6.24 -8.16 -20.00
C ALA A 111 4.98 -7.74 -20.80
N ALA A 112 3.80 -7.70 -20.15
CA ALA A 112 2.53 -7.33 -20.78
C ALA A 112 2.31 -5.81 -20.90
N CYS A 113 3.00 -5.00 -20.07
CA CYS A 113 2.87 -3.54 -19.99
C CYS A 113 4.26 -2.87 -20.10
N PRO A 114 4.91 -2.87 -21.28
CA PRO A 114 6.25 -2.30 -21.42
C PRO A 114 6.32 -0.83 -20.99
N GLY A 115 7.31 -0.50 -20.15
CA GLY A 115 7.52 0.85 -19.63
C GLY A 115 6.59 1.24 -18.47
N ALA A 116 5.78 0.32 -17.95
CA ALA A 116 5.02 0.54 -16.73
C ALA A 116 5.93 0.45 -15.48
N ASP A 117 5.64 1.27 -14.47
CA ASP A 117 6.23 1.17 -13.14
C ASP A 117 5.50 0.06 -12.35
N VAL A 118 6.09 -1.14 -12.33
CA VAL A 118 5.52 -2.33 -11.68
C VAL A 118 6.23 -2.58 -10.36
N ARG A 119 5.45 -2.74 -9.30
CA ARG A 119 5.96 -2.87 -7.94
C ARG A 119 5.36 -4.07 -7.22
N VAL A 120 6.17 -4.67 -6.34
CA VAL A 120 5.72 -5.68 -5.38
C VAL A 120 5.43 -4.98 -4.05
N PRO A 121 4.28 -5.28 -3.41
CA PRO A 121 3.95 -4.72 -2.11
C PRO A 121 4.72 -5.41 -0.98
N LEU A 122 5.11 -4.62 0.04
CA LEU A 122 5.61 -5.09 1.31
C LEU A 122 4.86 -4.40 2.45
N SER A 123 4.68 -5.11 3.54
CA SER A 123 4.22 -4.50 4.80
C SER A 123 5.33 -3.65 5.41
N GLY A 124 4.99 -2.56 6.10
CA GLY A 124 5.92 -1.95 7.05
C GLY A 124 6.05 -2.82 8.32
N PRO A 125 7.02 -2.51 9.19
CA PRO A 125 7.33 -3.36 10.35
C PRO A 125 6.15 -3.61 11.29
N PHE A 126 5.37 -2.58 11.64
CA PHE A 126 4.23 -2.74 12.54
C PHE A 126 3.08 -3.50 11.89
N SER A 127 2.77 -3.23 10.61
CA SER A 127 1.76 -3.98 9.87
C SER A 127 2.12 -5.46 9.74
N LEU A 128 3.40 -5.77 9.51
CA LEU A 128 3.88 -7.16 9.51
C LEU A 128 3.74 -7.79 10.90
N ALA A 129 4.17 -7.10 11.95
CA ALA A 129 4.08 -7.59 13.33
C ALA A 129 2.63 -7.87 13.73
N THR A 130 1.67 -6.99 13.38
CA THR A 130 0.24 -7.23 13.66
C THR A 130 -0.28 -8.47 12.99
N ASN A 131 0.20 -8.75 11.77
CA ASN A 131 -0.20 -9.95 11.02
C ASN A 131 0.43 -11.24 11.57
N LEU A 132 1.59 -11.14 12.22
CA LEU A 132 2.29 -12.29 12.80
C LEU A 132 1.82 -12.63 14.21
N VAL A 133 1.56 -11.62 15.05
CA VAL A 133 1.22 -11.81 16.48
C VAL A 133 -0.29 -11.72 16.75
N GLY A 134 -1.02 -11.07 15.84
CA GLY A 134 -2.40 -10.66 16.06
C GLY A 134 -2.48 -9.24 16.63
N PHE A 135 -3.48 -8.53 16.13
CA PHE A 135 -3.63 -7.09 16.40
C PHE A 135 -3.85 -6.79 17.89
N GLU A 136 -4.74 -7.55 18.54
CA GLU A 136 -5.07 -7.35 19.96
C GLU A 136 -3.85 -7.61 20.86
N ASN A 137 -3.12 -8.70 20.62
CA ASN A 137 -1.94 -9.05 21.39
C ASN A 137 -0.85 -7.97 21.25
N LEU A 138 -0.56 -7.54 20.02
CA LEU A 138 0.47 -6.54 19.78
C LEU A 138 0.11 -5.19 20.41
N LEU A 139 -1.14 -4.73 20.29
CA LEU A 139 -1.58 -3.48 20.91
C LEU A 139 -1.53 -3.55 22.45
N TYR A 140 -1.84 -4.72 23.05
CA TYR A 140 -1.66 -4.92 24.48
C TYR A 140 -0.18 -4.74 24.88
N GLU A 141 0.75 -5.35 24.11
CA GLU A 141 2.20 -5.23 24.38
C GLU A 141 2.74 -3.82 24.11
N VAL A 142 2.17 -3.08 23.14
CA VAL A 142 2.48 -1.64 22.95
C VAL A 142 2.25 -0.84 24.24
N GLN A 143 1.24 -1.20 25.03
CA GLN A 143 0.93 -0.51 26.28
C GLN A 143 1.73 -1.03 27.47
N THR A 144 2.04 -2.33 27.51
CA THR A 144 2.61 -3.00 28.70
C THR A 144 4.12 -3.25 28.60
N ALA A 145 4.66 -3.34 27.39
CA ALA A 145 6.06 -3.67 27.12
C ALA A 145 6.61 -2.93 25.87
N PRO A 146 6.50 -1.58 25.78
CA PRO A 146 6.83 -0.83 24.57
C PRO A 146 8.27 -1.06 24.08
N ASP A 147 9.24 -1.15 24.98
CA ASP A 147 10.64 -1.40 24.61
C ASP A 147 10.84 -2.78 23.95
N LEU A 148 10.05 -3.78 24.36
CA LEU A 148 10.06 -5.09 23.73
C LEU A 148 9.50 -5.01 22.30
N VAL A 149 8.38 -4.31 22.11
CA VAL A 149 7.77 -4.08 20.79
C VAL A 149 8.75 -3.35 19.87
N ALA A 150 9.40 -2.28 20.32
CA ALA A 150 10.38 -1.54 19.51
C ALA A 150 11.53 -2.45 19.02
N ARG A 151 12.06 -3.32 19.90
CA ARG A 151 13.09 -4.31 19.50
C ARG A 151 12.54 -5.34 18.53
N ALA A 152 11.31 -5.80 18.72
CA ALA A 152 10.67 -6.77 17.85
C ALA A 152 10.45 -6.21 16.44
N LEU A 153 9.98 -4.96 16.32
CA LEU A 153 9.84 -4.30 15.01
C LEU A 153 11.20 -4.16 14.32
N MET A 154 12.24 -3.81 15.05
CA MET A 154 13.59 -3.69 14.50
C MET A 154 14.16 -5.04 14.04
N SER A 155 13.83 -6.16 14.70
CA SER A 155 14.30 -7.50 14.29
C SER A 155 13.73 -7.96 12.94
N LEU A 156 12.53 -7.50 12.55
CA LEU A 156 11.91 -7.82 11.28
C LEU A 156 12.63 -7.20 10.07
N VAL A 157 13.35 -6.09 10.27
CA VAL A 157 14.00 -5.33 9.19
C VAL A 157 14.92 -6.21 8.34
N ALA A 158 15.68 -7.09 8.95
CA ALA A 158 16.63 -7.95 8.22
C ALA A 158 15.93 -8.89 7.22
N GLY A 159 14.80 -9.49 7.61
CA GLY A 159 13.99 -10.35 6.74
C GLY A 159 13.34 -9.55 5.60
N GLN A 160 12.79 -8.39 5.91
CA GLN A 160 12.20 -7.51 4.92
C GLN A 160 13.23 -6.99 3.91
N VAL A 161 14.45 -6.68 4.33
CA VAL A 161 15.55 -6.32 3.40
C VAL A 161 15.91 -7.47 2.47
N LYS A 162 15.95 -8.73 2.94
CA LYS A 162 16.16 -9.89 2.07
C LYS A 162 15.06 -10.00 0.99
N PHE A 163 13.82 -9.73 1.36
CA PHE A 163 12.73 -9.73 0.40
C PHE A 163 12.88 -8.58 -0.61
N CYS A 164 13.21 -7.36 -0.16
CA CYS A 164 13.51 -6.23 -1.05
C CYS A 164 14.64 -6.55 -2.04
N GLN A 165 15.72 -7.21 -1.57
CA GLN A 165 16.82 -7.62 -2.44
C GLN A 165 16.39 -8.61 -3.52
N GLU A 166 15.49 -9.55 -3.20
CA GLU A 166 14.95 -10.48 -4.19
C GLU A 166 14.11 -9.76 -5.24
N ILE A 167 13.20 -8.86 -4.81
CA ILE A 167 12.40 -8.03 -5.74
C ILE A 167 13.29 -7.24 -6.71
N VAL A 168 14.30 -6.56 -6.19
CA VAL A 168 15.23 -5.75 -7.01
C VAL A 168 16.03 -6.62 -7.97
N ARG A 169 16.40 -7.84 -7.58
CA ARG A 169 17.10 -8.81 -8.46
C ARG A 169 16.28 -9.16 -9.70
N HIS A 170 14.95 -9.13 -9.60
CA HIS A 170 14.02 -9.34 -10.72
C HIS A 170 13.68 -8.05 -11.49
N GLY A 171 14.36 -6.93 -11.20
CA GLY A 171 14.14 -5.64 -11.88
C GLY A 171 12.80 -4.99 -11.55
N LEU A 172 12.19 -5.35 -10.43
CA LEU A 172 10.90 -4.86 -9.97
C LEU A 172 11.05 -3.72 -8.97
N GLY A 173 10.04 -2.85 -8.92
CA GLY A 173 9.94 -1.80 -7.92
C GLY A 173 9.33 -2.30 -6.59
N ILE A 174 9.41 -1.45 -5.58
CA ILE A 174 8.96 -1.74 -4.21
C ILE A 174 7.96 -0.67 -3.77
N ALA A 175 6.93 -1.07 -3.02
CA ALA A 175 6.03 -0.16 -2.35
C ALA A 175 5.72 -0.68 -0.93
N PHE A 176 6.04 0.13 0.10
CA PHE A 176 5.70 -0.19 1.49
C PHE A 176 4.29 0.26 1.84
N PHE A 177 3.62 -0.55 2.67
CA PHE A 177 2.27 -0.33 3.17
C PHE A 177 2.27 -0.45 4.71
N GLU A 178 1.95 0.64 5.42
CA GLU A 178 2.09 0.70 6.88
C GLU A 178 0.81 1.24 7.57
N SER A 179 -0.37 0.88 7.07
CA SER A 179 -1.63 1.44 7.59
C SER A 179 -1.98 0.99 9.01
N ALA A 180 -1.47 -0.14 9.50
CA ALA A 180 -1.73 -0.58 10.88
C ALA A 180 -1.05 0.32 11.93
N ALA A 181 -0.01 1.08 11.55
CA ALA A 181 0.65 2.03 12.44
C ALA A 181 0.01 3.43 12.46
N ALA A 182 -1.00 3.68 11.62
CA ALA A 182 -1.63 5.00 11.55
C ALA A 182 -2.58 5.25 12.76
N PRO A 183 -2.73 6.50 13.23
CA PRO A 183 -3.77 6.85 14.17
C PRO A 183 -5.18 6.51 13.63
N PRO A 184 -6.11 6.10 14.50
CA PRO A 184 -6.00 6.05 15.95
C PRO A 184 -5.37 4.75 16.51
N LEU A 185 -4.91 3.81 15.67
CA LEU A 185 -4.38 2.51 16.09
C LEU A 185 -3.10 2.65 16.92
N LEU A 186 -2.13 3.41 16.43
CA LEU A 186 -1.04 3.92 17.24
C LEU A 186 -1.21 5.41 17.51
N SER A 187 -0.89 5.85 18.73
CA SER A 187 -0.76 7.28 19.00
C SER A 187 0.44 7.85 18.25
N PRO A 188 0.47 9.17 17.93
CA PRO A 188 1.65 9.79 17.33
C PRO A 188 2.93 9.59 18.14
N ALA A 189 2.84 9.54 19.48
CA ALA A 189 3.97 9.23 20.35
C ALA A 189 4.45 7.79 20.17
N SER A 190 3.53 6.81 20.20
CA SER A 190 3.86 5.40 19.98
C SER A 190 4.43 5.16 18.58
N PHE A 191 3.89 5.81 17.55
CA PHE A 191 4.45 5.75 16.21
C PHE A 191 5.90 6.22 16.19
N ARG A 192 6.19 7.40 16.77
CA ARG A 192 7.54 7.98 16.81
C ARG A 192 8.52 7.11 17.59
N ASP A 193 8.09 6.56 18.73
CA ASP A 193 8.99 5.90 19.67
C ASP A 193 9.18 4.41 19.34
N LEU A 194 8.19 3.73 18.74
CA LEU A 194 8.21 2.29 18.48
C LEU A 194 8.42 1.98 17.00
N GLU A 195 7.61 2.56 16.11
CA GLU A 195 7.59 2.21 14.68
C GLU A 195 8.65 2.96 13.87
N LEU A 196 8.76 4.27 14.05
CA LEU A 196 9.64 5.12 13.23
C LEU A 196 11.08 4.61 13.13
N PRO A 197 11.74 4.11 14.20
CA PRO A 197 13.12 3.61 14.09
C PRO A 197 13.24 2.44 13.10
N ALA A 198 12.33 1.45 13.17
CA ALA A 198 12.35 0.29 12.28
C ALA A 198 11.94 0.67 10.85
N LEU A 199 10.88 1.45 10.69
CA LEU A 199 10.42 1.95 9.39
C LEU A 199 11.51 2.77 8.70
N ARG A 200 12.18 3.64 9.42
CA ARG A 200 13.30 4.42 8.90
C ARG A 200 14.48 3.54 8.47
N ALA A 201 14.80 2.51 9.25
CA ALA A 201 15.88 1.59 8.94
C ALA A 201 15.61 0.80 7.65
N ILE A 202 14.40 0.26 7.48
CA ILE A 202 14.02 -0.48 6.27
C ILE A 202 13.95 0.43 5.05
N MET A 203 13.37 1.62 5.17
CA MET A 203 13.25 2.59 4.09
C MET A 203 14.63 3.04 3.59
N ALA A 204 15.56 3.34 4.50
CA ALA A 204 16.92 3.75 4.15
C ALA A 204 17.69 2.63 3.42
N GLN A 205 17.63 1.38 3.93
CA GLN A 205 18.30 0.24 3.29
C GLN A 205 17.71 -0.05 1.91
N THR A 206 16.38 -0.02 1.78
CA THR A 206 15.72 -0.26 0.50
C THR A 206 15.99 0.84 -0.50
N SER A 207 15.98 2.11 -0.08
CA SER A 207 16.36 3.24 -0.95
C SER A 207 17.79 3.11 -1.46
N GLY A 208 18.69 2.57 -0.66
CA GLY A 208 20.06 2.24 -1.07
C GLY A 208 20.12 1.16 -2.15
N LEU A 209 19.24 0.16 -2.11
CA LEU A 209 19.17 -0.90 -3.12
C LEU A 209 18.70 -0.39 -4.50
N VAL A 210 17.73 0.52 -4.52
CA VAL A 210 17.14 1.05 -5.76
C VAL A 210 17.71 2.41 -6.19
N SER A 211 18.60 3.00 -5.39
CA SER A 211 19.24 4.31 -5.63
C SER A 211 18.26 5.50 -5.76
N HIS A 212 17.09 5.38 -5.14
CA HIS A 212 16.10 6.46 -5.04
C HIS A 212 15.18 6.23 -3.83
N PRO A 213 14.51 7.27 -3.29
CA PRO A 213 13.55 7.12 -2.21
C PRO A 213 12.40 6.20 -2.61
N VAL A 214 12.03 5.28 -1.72
CA VAL A 214 10.90 4.36 -1.93
C VAL A 214 9.60 4.93 -1.33
N PRO A 215 8.42 4.58 -1.86
CA PRO A 215 7.15 5.04 -1.29
C PRO A 215 6.81 4.31 0.01
N CYS A 216 6.22 5.04 0.95
CA CYS A 216 5.52 4.48 2.09
C CYS A 216 4.06 4.94 2.04
N ILE A 217 3.14 3.98 1.88
CA ILE A 217 1.71 4.22 1.71
C ILE A 217 0.99 3.89 3.01
N MET A 218 0.28 4.85 3.54
CA MET A 218 -0.54 4.71 4.75
C MET A 218 -1.95 5.21 4.49
N GLY A 219 -2.94 4.50 5.02
CA GLY A 219 -4.32 4.97 5.19
C GLY A 219 -4.55 5.48 6.61
N GLY A 220 -5.77 5.97 6.90
CA GLY A 220 -6.14 6.47 8.21
C GLY A 220 -5.78 7.95 8.43
N ASP A 221 -5.82 8.43 9.67
CA ASP A 221 -5.50 9.83 10.00
C ASP A 221 -3.98 10.04 10.10
N THR A 222 -3.35 10.34 8.98
CA THR A 222 -1.89 10.47 8.89
C THR A 222 -1.33 11.86 9.17
N LEU A 223 -2.15 12.92 9.24
CA LEU A 223 -1.64 14.26 9.53
C LEU A 223 -0.88 14.36 10.86
N PRO A 224 -1.33 13.73 11.97
CA PRO A 224 -0.61 13.81 13.25
C PRO A 224 0.78 13.16 13.24
N ILE A 225 1.05 12.26 12.28
CA ILE A 225 2.33 11.55 12.14
C ILE A 225 3.12 11.96 10.89
N LEU A 226 2.65 12.95 10.14
CA LEU A 226 3.24 13.31 8.84
C LEU A 226 4.72 13.68 8.93
N ASP A 227 5.12 14.43 9.95
CA ASP A 227 6.54 14.79 10.14
C ASP A 227 7.41 13.55 10.38
N SER A 228 6.92 12.60 11.16
CA SER A 228 7.60 11.32 11.40
C SER A 228 7.68 10.49 10.13
N LEU A 229 6.61 10.47 9.33
CA LEU A 229 6.59 9.77 8.05
C LEU A 229 7.59 10.37 7.06
N LEU A 230 7.64 11.71 6.95
CA LEU A 230 8.62 12.41 6.12
C LEU A 230 10.07 12.15 6.59
N ALA A 231 10.28 12.04 7.92
CA ALA A 231 11.58 11.71 8.49
C ALA A 231 12.10 10.29 8.14
N THR A 232 11.27 9.41 7.57
CA THR A 232 11.72 8.12 7.02
C THR A 232 12.54 8.26 5.74
N GLY A 233 12.51 9.43 5.10
CA GLY A 233 13.12 9.65 3.78
C GLY A 233 12.28 9.13 2.62
N THR A 234 10.98 8.89 2.83
CA THR A 234 10.07 8.50 1.74
C THR A 234 10.01 9.54 0.64
N GLY A 235 9.99 9.11 -0.61
CA GLY A 235 9.81 10.00 -1.77
C GLY A 235 8.36 10.18 -2.20
N TYR A 236 7.42 9.53 -1.49
CA TYR A 236 6.02 9.54 -1.88
C TYR A 236 5.12 9.24 -0.68
N VAL A 237 4.10 10.06 -0.47
CA VAL A 237 3.09 9.89 0.57
C VAL A 237 1.68 9.93 -0.01
N CYS A 238 0.75 9.26 0.67
CA CYS A 238 -0.68 9.44 0.44
C CYS A 238 -1.24 10.44 1.45
N CYS A 239 -2.09 11.34 0.98
CA CYS A 239 -3.00 12.14 1.78
C CYS A 239 -4.35 11.41 1.79
N PRO A 240 -4.67 10.59 2.80
CA PRO A 240 -5.89 9.77 2.83
C PRO A 240 -7.15 10.63 2.93
N ALA A 241 -8.30 10.06 2.54
CA ALA A 241 -9.58 10.75 2.68
C ALA A 241 -9.99 10.96 4.15
N GLU A 242 -9.50 10.12 5.04
CA GLU A 242 -9.81 10.09 6.47
C GLU A 242 -9.05 11.12 7.30
N THR A 243 -7.99 11.76 6.74
CA THR A 243 -7.21 12.79 7.43
C THR A 243 -7.73 14.20 7.13
N ASP A 244 -7.32 15.20 7.93
CA ASP A 244 -7.49 16.60 7.51
C ASP A 244 -6.60 16.89 6.29
N GLN A 245 -7.16 16.67 5.12
CA GLN A 245 -6.46 16.83 3.85
C GLN A 245 -5.98 18.26 3.60
N ARG A 246 -6.70 19.28 4.10
CA ARG A 246 -6.29 20.68 3.97
C ARG A 246 -5.04 20.96 4.79
N GLY A 247 -5.04 20.57 6.06
CA GLY A 247 -3.89 20.68 6.94
C GLY A 247 -2.69 19.89 6.42
N PHE A 248 -2.94 18.68 5.88
CA PHE A 248 -1.92 17.85 5.27
C PHE A 248 -1.25 18.57 4.08
N MET A 249 -2.04 19.06 3.13
CA MET A 249 -1.53 19.74 1.94
C MET A 249 -0.83 21.07 2.27
N GLU A 250 -1.29 21.79 3.29
CA GLU A 250 -0.59 23.00 3.78
C GLU A 250 0.82 22.66 4.27
N LYS A 251 0.97 21.58 5.03
CA LYS A 251 2.26 21.08 5.51
C LYS A 251 3.18 20.66 4.37
N MET A 252 2.63 20.00 3.35
CA MET A 252 3.38 19.52 2.17
C MET A 252 3.93 20.66 1.28
N LYS A 253 3.48 21.90 1.42
CA LYS A 253 4.03 23.04 0.66
C LYS A 253 5.53 23.26 0.87
N SER A 254 6.06 22.87 2.04
CA SER A 254 7.49 22.94 2.37
C SER A 254 8.30 21.69 1.98
N HIS A 255 7.65 20.64 1.42
CA HIS A 255 8.25 19.35 1.08
C HIS A 255 8.02 18.99 -0.39
N ARG A 256 8.39 19.91 -1.30
CA ARG A 256 8.14 19.76 -2.75
C ARG A 256 8.91 18.61 -3.40
N GLU A 257 9.93 18.09 -2.76
CA GLU A 257 10.70 16.91 -3.17
C GLU A 257 9.94 15.60 -2.98
N VAL A 258 8.90 15.59 -2.13
CA VAL A 258 8.07 14.42 -1.87
C VAL A 258 6.80 14.50 -2.70
N LYS A 259 6.55 13.46 -3.49
CA LYS A 259 5.31 13.36 -4.28
C LYS A 259 4.13 13.04 -3.37
N VAL A 260 3.00 13.68 -3.65
CA VAL A 260 1.76 13.48 -2.89
C VAL A 260 0.69 12.91 -3.80
N ARG A 261 0.02 11.85 -3.34
CA ARG A 261 -1.26 11.39 -3.89
C ARG A 261 -2.36 11.79 -2.93
N ILE A 262 -3.32 12.59 -3.38
CA ILE A 262 -4.48 12.96 -2.59
C ILE A 262 -5.59 11.97 -2.91
N ASN A 263 -6.02 11.20 -1.92
CA ASN A 263 -7.08 10.23 -2.11
C ASN A 263 -8.46 10.89 -1.98
N MET A 264 -9.32 10.61 -2.93
CA MET A 264 -10.74 10.82 -2.80
C MET A 264 -11.39 9.67 -2.02
N ASP A 265 -12.54 9.92 -1.40
CA ASP A 265 -13.37 8.88 -0.83
C ASP A 265 -13.85 7.92 -1.95
N PRO A 266 -13.61 6.60 -1.84
CA PRO A 266 -14.09 5.62 -2.82
C PRO A 266 -15.60 5.34 -2.72
N GLY A 267 -16.28 5.78 -1.68
CA GLY A 267 -17.70 5.54 -1.44
C GLY A 267 -18.60 5.93 -2.61
N PRO A 268 -18.49 7.15 -3.18
CA PRO A 268 -19.25 7.55 -4.37
C PRO A 268 -19.05 6.64 -5.58
N ILE A 269 -17.81 6.12 -5.79
CA ILE A 269 -17.53 5.17 -6.89
C ILE A 269 -18.27 3.86 -6.64
N THR A 270 -18.22 3.35 -5.42
CA THR A 270 -18.89 2.09 -5.03
C THR A 270 -20.42 2.22 -5.11
N ALA A 271 -20.94 3.39 -4.75
CA ALA A 271 -22.38 3.72 -4.86
C ALA A 271 -22.85 3.97 -6.29
N ASN A 272 -21.95 4.04 -7.27
CA ASN A 272 -22.24 4.45 -8.66
C ASN A 272 -22.89 5.85 -8.77
N ASP A 273 -22.55 6.76 -7.85
CA ASP A 273 -23.05 8.12 -7.83
C ASP A 273 -22.06 9.07 -8.52
N PHE A 274 -22.32 9.33 -9.82
CA PHE A 274 -21.40 10.14 -10.62
C PHE A 274 -21.41 11.62 -10.25
N ASP A 275 -22.52 12.14 -9.72
CA ASP A 275 -22.59 13.55 -9.28
C ASP A 275 -21.76 13.74 -8.00
N ALA A 276 -21.88 12.83 -7.03
CA ALA A 276 -21.03 12.81 -5.84
C ALA A 276 -19.55 12.61 -6.18
N ILE A 277 -19.22 11.78 -7.20
CA ILE A 277 -17.85 11.63 -7.69
C ILE A 277 -17.31 12.95 -8.22
N ARG A 278 -18.10 13.70 -8.99
CA ARG A 278 -17.69 15.00 -9.52
C ARG A 278 -17.40 16.00 -8.40
N GLU A 279 -18.31 16.10 -7.43
CA GLU A 279 -18.13 16.97 -6.26
C GLU A 279 -16.86 16.62 -5.48
N GLU A 280 -16.61 15.35 -5.26
CA GLU A 280 -15.43 14.88 -4.54
C GLU A 280 -14.13 15.15 -5.32
N VAL A 281 -14.10 14.90 -6.63
CA VAL A 281 -12.95 15.25 -7.48
C VAL A 281 -12.68 16.74 -7.47
N ASP A 282 -13.72 17.57 -7.56
CA ASP A 282 -13.60 19.01 -7.52
C ASP A 282 -13.07 19.51 -6.16
N ARG A 283 -13.57 18.93 -5.08
CA ARG A 283 -13.10 19.19 -3.72
C ARG A 283 -11.61 18.87 -3.56
N VAL A 284 -11.19 17.66 -3.96
CA VAL A 284 -9.79 17.21 -3.86
C VAL A 284 -8.88 18.04 -4.76
N THR A 285 -9.31 18.36 -5.97
CA THR A 285 -8.56 19.23 -6.89
C THR A 285 -8.30 20.61 -6.30
N ALA A 286 -9.27 21.17 -5.59
CA ALA A 286 -9.16 22.48 -4.95
C ALA A 286 -8.16 22.54 -3.77
N LEU A 287 -7.69 21.37 -3.27
CA LEU A 287 -6.68 21.32 -2.19
C LEU A 287 -5.26 21.68 -2.68
N ALA A 288 -5.00 21.59 -3.97
CA ALA A 288 -3.69 21.88 -4.53
C ALA A 288 -3.79 22.59 -5.90
N PRO A 289 -4.36 23.82 -5.93
CA PRO A 289 -4.71 24.51 -7.18
C PRO A 289 -3.51 24.87 -8.06
N ASP A 290 -2.33 25.05 -7.45
CA ASP A 290 -1.13 25.55 -8.14
C ASP A 290 -0.11 24.45 -8.47
N SER A 291 -0.44 23.18 -8.26
CA SER A 291 0.50 22.08 -8.51
C SER A 291 0.16 21.35 -9.82
N PRO A 292 1.04 21.43 -10.85
CA PRO A 292 0.84 20.72 -12.11
C PRO A 292 0.95 19.19 -11.96
N ASP A 293 1.61 18.71 -10.90
CA ASP A 293 1.97 17.31 -10.69
C ASP A 293 1.09 16.59 -9.65
N ILE A 294 -0.15 17.11 -9.42
CA ILE A 294 -1.08 16.44 -8.51
C ILE A 294 -1.49 15.08 -9.05
N CYS A 295 -1.35 14.08 -8.18
CA CYS A 295 -1.93 12.77 -8.36
C CYS A 295 -3.19 12.65 -7.50
N ILE A 296 -4.35 12.48 -8.13
CA ILE A 296 -5.59 12.11 -7.44
C ILE A 296 -5.67 10.59 -7.43
N GLY A 297 -5.82 10.03 -6.24
CA GLY A 297 -6.04 8.60 -6.04
C GLY A 297 -7.41 8.31 -5.45
N THR A 298 -7.63 7.04 -5.18
CA THR A 298 -8.75 6.57 -4.36
C THR A 298 -8.18 5.95 -3.08
N GLY A 299 -9.00 5.77 -2.05
CA GLY A 299 -8.76 4.69 -1.11
C GLY A 299 -8.73 3.33 -1.83
N CYS A 300 -8.56 2.22 -1.12
CA CYS A 300 -8.67 0.91 -1.76
C CYS A 300 -10.03 0.77 -2.46
N LEU A 301 -10.00 0.47 -3.75
CA LEU A 301 -11.24 0.18 -4.49
C LEU A 301 -11.71 -1.22 -4.12
N PRO A 302 -12.93 -1.37 -3.54
CA PRO A 302 -13.44 -2.68 -3.21
C PRO A 302 -13.78 -3.47 -4.48
N PHE A 303 -13.93 -4.79 -4.33
CA PHE A 303 -14.34 -5.67 -5.42
C PHE A 303 -15.64 -5.20 -6.09
N GLU A 304 -16.59 -4.68 -5.32
CA GLU A 304 -17.92 -4.26 -5.78
C GLU A 304 -17.90 -3.00 -6.68
N ALA A 305 -16.82 -2.21 -6.65
CA ALA A 305 -16.73 -1.01 -7.48
C ALA A 305 -16.89 -1.37 -8.98
N ASP A 306 -17.76 -0.65 -9.67
CA ASP A 306 -17.96 -0.86 -11.11
C ASP A 306 -16.77 -0.32 -11.91
N PRO A 307 -16.07 -1.17 -12.71
CA PRO A 307 -14.98 -0.72 -13.56
C PRO A 307 -15.33 0.45 -14.48
N GLN A 308 -16.58 0.55 -14.95
CA GLN A 308 -17.02 1.66 -15.78
C GLN A 308 -17.11 2.97 -14.98
N MET A 309 -17.44 2.90 -13.69
CA MET A 309 -17.49 4.08 -12.85
C MET A 309 -16.07 4.57 -12.49
N VAL A 310 -15.13 3.66 -12.26
CA VAL A 310 -13.71 4.02 -12.10
C VAL A 310 -13.16 4.70 -13.37
N LEU A 311 -13.53 4.18 -14.55
CA LEU A 311 -13.13 4.77 -15.83
C LEU A 311 -13.70 6.19 -16.01
N LYS A 312 -15.00 6.39 -15.74
CA LYS A 312 -15.64 7.73 -15.75
C LYS A 312 -14.98 8.70 -14.78
N THR A 313 -14.62 8.21 -13.58
CA THR A 313 -13.88 9.01 -12.59
C THR A 313 -12.55 9.47 -13.16
N ARG A 314 -11.79 8.56 -13.79
CA ARG A 314 -10.53 8.88 -14.46
C ARG A 314 -10.72 9.95 -15.54
N GLU A 315 -11.70 9.78 -16.40
CA GLU A 315 -11.99 10.73 -17.48
C GLU A 315 -12.29 12.12 -16.92
N TYR A 316 -13.09 12.19 -15.85
CA TYR A 316 -13.41 13.46 -15.20
C TYR A 316 -12.19 14.11 -14.55
N VAL A 317 -11.35 13.34 -13.83
CA VAL A 317 -10.08 13.85 -13.26
C VAL A 317 -9.19 14.43 -14.36
N LEU A 318 -9.03 13.73 -15.48
CA LEU A 318 -8.18 14.19 -16.59
C LEU A 318 -8.75 15.44 -17.28
N SER A 319 -10.06 15.59 -17.31
CA SER A 319 -10.71 16.78 -17.90
C SER A 319 -10.44 18.08 -17.13
N LYS A 320 -10.07 18.00 -15.83
CA LYS A 320 -9.75 19.17 -14.99
C LYS A 320 -8.42 19.83 -15.36
N ASN A 321 -7.54 19.11 -16.00
CA ASN A 321 -6.25 19.63 -16.48
C ASN A 321 -5.95 18.99 -17.83
N PRO A 322 -6.61 19.45 -18.92
CA PRO A 322 -6.35 18.89 -20.23
C PRO A 322 -4.85 19.05 -20.56
N PRO A 323 -4.22 18.04 -21.16
CA PRO A 323 -2.83 18.16 -21.59
C PRO A 323 -2.72 19.42 -22.47
N TYR A 324 -1.75 20.27 -22.18
CA TYR A 324 -1.42 21.36 -23.07
C TYR A 324 -1.19 20.73 -24.46
N LEU A 325 -2.08 21.04 -25.40
CA LEU A 325 -1.84 20.74 -26.81
C LEU A 325 -0.65 21.61 -27.23
N ALA A 326 0.53 21.02 -27.18
CA ALA A 326 1.75 21.61 -27.70
C ALA A 326 1.81 21.40 -29.21
#